data_d44681842a8ffda1ad9ba38041472453
#
_entry.id   d44681842a8ffda1ad9ba38041472453
#
_cell.length_a   1.000
_cell.length_b   1.000
_cell.length_c   1.000
_cell.angle_alpha   90.00
_cell.angle_beta   90.00
_cell.angle_gamma   90.00
#
_symmetry.space_group_name_H-M   'P 1'
#
loop_
_entity.id
_entity.type
_entity.pdbx_description
1 polymer ?
#
loop_
_entity_poly.entity_id
_entity_poly.type
_entity_poly.pdbx_seq_one_letter_code
_entity_poly.pdbx_strand_id
1 'polypeptide(L)'
;MQYLSLEHVSKSYGEKVLFSDIDLSISKGQKIALIAKNGTGKTTLLRVIAGIDGVEGENASIQISKEIKTAFLMQNPDLDPEATAIDAIFDSKNPALQAIRKYEEALILNDQAQIQKNMLLLDDLKAWDIEAKSKEIMYKLKITNMEQKVGTMSGGQQKRLALARILIDEPDFFILDEPTNHLDLDMIEWLEEYLAKSSLTLFMVTHDRYFLDKVCNEIIELEGGKLIN
;
A
#
# COMPACT_ATOMS: atom_id res chain seq x y z
N MET A 1 -10.82 -13.83 -11.85
CA MET A 1 -10.70 -12.46 -12.38
C MET A 1 -9.23 -12.07 -12.24
N GLN A 2 -8.61 -11.68 -13.33
CA GLN A 2 -7.21 -11.24 -13.37
C GLN A 2 -7.11 -9.78 -12.96
N TYR A 3 -6.18 -9.47 -12.06
CA TYR A 3 -5.95 -8.12 -11.54
C TYR A 3 -4.74 -7.46 -12.19
N LEU A 4 -3.69 -8.24 -12.44
CA LEU A 4 -2.45 -7.79 -13.10
C LEU A 4 -2.03 -8.79 -14.16
N SER A 5 -1.58 -8.30 -15.32
CA SER A 5 -0.85 -9.05 -16.35
C SER A 5 0.39 -8.28 -16.77
N LEU A 6 1.53 -8.94 -16.75
CA LEU A 6 2.76 -8.52 -17.38
C LEU A 6 3.06 -9.50 -18.51
N GLU A 7 3.37 -9.00 -19.70
CA GLU A 7 3.72 -9.80 -20.87
C GLU A 7 4.97 -9.21 -21.52
N HIS A 8 6.00 -10.04 -21.70
CA HIS A 8 7.27 -9.71 -22.35
C HIS A 8 7.98 -8.48 -21.78
N VAL A 9 7.84 -8.23 -20.48
CA VAL A 9 8.33 -7.01 -19.82
C VAL A 9 9.83 -7.12 -19.59
N SER A 10 10.57 -6.09 -19.99
CA SER A 10 12.01 -5.96 -19.79
C SER A 10 12.35 -4.61 -19.17
N LYS A 11 13.50 -4.50 -18.53
CA LYS A 11 14.03 -3.24 -18.00
C LYS A 11 15.55 -3.29 -17.85
N SER A 12 16.20 -2.21 -18.28
CA SER A 12 17.64 -2.01 -18.12
C SER A 12 17.96 -0.60 -17.64
N TYR A 13 19.11 -0.42 -17.00
CA TYR A 13 19.72 0.87 -16.72
C TYR A 13 21.14 0.89 -17.31
N GLY A 14 21.32 1.65 -18.40
CA GLY A 14 22.54 1.64 -19.17
C GLY A 14 22.81 0.22 -19.71
N GLU A 15 24.00 -0.32 -19.43
CA GLU A 15 24.39 -1.68 -19.86
C GLU A 15 23.86 -2.79 -18.94
N LYS A 16 23.33 -2.44 -17.75
CA LYS A 16 22.85 -3.42 -16.79
C LYS A 16 21.41 -3.80 -17.06
N VAL A 17 21.18 -5.02 -17.54
CA VAL A 17 19.85 -5.62 -17.62
C VAL A 17 19.42 -6.04 -16.22
N LEU A 18 18.28 -5.54 -15.76
CA LEU A 18 17.68 -5.90 -14.47
C LEU A 18 16.78 -7.14 -14.63
N PHE A 19 15.91 -7.11 -15.63
CA PHE A 19 15.08 -8.26 -16.00
C PHE A 19 14.75 -8.16 -17.49
N SER A 20 14.51 -9.32 -18.10
CA SER A 20 14.27 -9.41 -19.53
C SER A 20 13.22 -10.45 -19.85
N ASP A 21 12.22 -10.06 -20.62
CA ASP A 21 11.18 -10.93 -21.13
C ASP A 21 10.49 -11.72 -20.00
N ILE A 22 9.96 -10.97 -19.03
CA ILE A 22 9.24 -11.56 -17.88
C ILE A 22 7.74 -11.47 -18.08
N ASP A 23 7.07 -12.55 -17.71
CA ASP A 23 5.62 -12.67 -17.67
C ASP A 23 5.16 -12.92 -16.24
N LEU A 24 4.07 -12.27 -15.83
CA LEU A 24 3.46 -12.44 -14.52
C LEU A 24 1.96 -12.19 -14.60
N SER A 25 1.18 -13.07 -14.00
CA SER A 25 -0.27 -12.90 -13.89
C SER A 25 -0.70 -13.04 -12.44
N ILE A 26 -1.47 -12.08 -11.95
CA ILE A 26 -2.02 -12.09 -10.59
C ILE A 26 -3.54 -12.03 -10.66
N SER A 27 -4.20 -13.00 -10.06
CA SER A 27 -5.64 -13.11 -9.99
C SER A 27 -6.18 -12.75 -8.61
N LYS A 28 -7.46 -12.44 -8.54
CA LYS A 28 -8.17 -12.14 -7.29
C LYS A 28 -7.90 -13.19 -6.21
N GLY A 29 -7.52 -12.73 -5.03
CA GLY A 29 -7.28 -13.56 -3.85
C GLY A 29 -5.89 -14.18 -3.77
N GLN A 30 -5.03 -14.04 -4.78
CA GLN A 30 -3.63 -14.45 -4.67
C GLN A 30 -2.84 -13.49 -3.79
N LYS A 31 -1.95 -14.05 -2.98
CA LYS A 31 -1.00 -13.31 -2.14
C LYS A 31 0.39 -13.79 -2.51
N ILE A 32 1.05 -13.03 -3.36
CA ILE A 32 2.33 -13.39 -3.98
C ILE A 32 3.44 -12.54 -3.38
N ALA A 33 4.50 -13.19 -2.97
CA ALA A 33 5.73 -12.54 -2.57
C ALA A 33 6.79 -12.63 -3.68
N LEU A 34 7.44 -11.51 -3.97
CA LEU A 34 8.62 -11.46 -4.82
C LEU A 34 9.88 -11.37 -3.96
N ILE A 35 10.72 -12.38 -4.06
CA ILE A 35 12.04 -12.40 -3.43
C ILE A 35 13.13 -12.26 -4.48
N ALA A 36 14.23 -11.63 -4.11
CA ALA A 36 15.43 -11.56 -4.94
C ALA A 36 16.60 -10.92 -4.19
N LYS A 37 17.81 -11.09 -4.67
CA LYS A 37 19.00 -10.40 -4.13
C LYS A 37 18.89 -8.89 -4.26
N ASN A 38 19.62 -8.15 -3.43
CA ASN A 38 19.66 -6.69 -3.54
C ASN A 38 20.24 -6.24 -4.88
N GLY A 39 19.64 -5.20 -5.46
CA GLY A 39 20.09 -4.63 -6.74
C GLY A 39 19.71 -5.44 -7.99
N THR A 40 18.81 -6.42 -7.88
CA THR A 40 18.30 -7.20 -9.03
C THR A 40 17.12 -6.57 -9.75
N GLY A 41 16.53 -5.48 -9.20
CA GLY A 41 15.46 -4.76 -9.87
C GLY A 41 14.06 -4.92 -9.25
N LYS A 42 13.92 -5.45 -8.02
CA LYS A 42 12.62 -5.59 -7.33
C LYS A 42 11.82 -4.29 -7.30
N THR A 43 12.37 -3.25 -6.70
CA THR A 43 11.73 -1.92 -6.63
C THR A 43 11.48 -1.35 -8.03
N THR A 44 12.40 -1.60 -8.98
CA THR A 44 12.22 -1.17 -10.37
C THR A 44 11.02 -1.89 -11.02
N LEU A 45 10.84 -3.18 -10.77
CA LEU A 45 9.67 -3.91 -11.27
C LEU A 45 8.38 -3.31 -10.72
N LEU A 46 8.32 -3.01 -9.41
CA LEU A 46 7.15 -2.36 -8.84
C LEU A 46 6.90 -0.95 -9.42
N ARG A 47 7.96 -0.18 -9.70
CA ARG A 47 7.85 1.14 -10.33
C ARG A 47 7.37 1.06 -11.77
N VAL A 48 7.80 0.04 -12.52
CA VAL A 48 7.33 -0.24 -13.88
C VAL A 48 5.85 -0.65 -13.85
N ILE A 49 5.44 -1.50 -12.91
CA ILE A 49 4.02 -1.87 -12.71
C ILE A 49 3.16 -0.64 -12.35
N ALA A 50 3.69 0.26 -11.51
CA ALA A 50 3.02 1.48 -11.11
C ALA A 50 2.96 2.55 -12.23
N GLY A 51 3.62 2.32 -13.38
CA GLY A 51 3.70 3.29 -14.47
C GLY A 51 4.60 4.50 -14.19
N ILE A 52 5.43 4.43 -13.14
CA ILE A 52 6.40 5.46 -12.78
C ILE A 52 7.61 5.39 -13.72
N ASP A 53 8.11 4.19 -13.97
CA ASP A 53 9.19 3.93 -14.92
C ASP A 53 8.62 3.32 -16.19
N GLY A 54 9.19 3.70 -17.34
CA GLY A 54 8.79 3.15 -18.63
C GLY A 54 9.16 1.67 -18.77
N VAL A 55 8.30 0.91 -19.40
CA VAL A 55 8.52 -0.49 -19.77
C VAL A 55 9.38 -0.59 -21.03
N GLU A 56 10.21 -1.63 -21.11
CA GLU A 56 11.01 -2.00 -22.27
C GLU A 56 10.63 -3.43 -22.69
N GLY A 57 10.90 -3.77 -23.95
CA GLY A 57 10.61 -5.08 -24.52
C GLY A 57 9.78 -4.99 -25.80
N GLU A 58 10.04 -5.89 -26.72
CA GLU A 58 9.23 -6.04 -27.94
C GLU A 58 7.88 -6.66 -27.56
N ASN A 59 6.78 -5.98 -27.91
CA ASN A 59 5.42 -6.35 -27.52
C ASN A 59 5.15 -6.35 -26.00
N ALA A 60 5.98 -5.66 -25.20
CA ALA A 60 5.78 -5.59 -23.76
C ALA A 60 4.45 -4.92 -23.41
N SER A 61 3.69 -5.53 -22.51
CA SER A 61 2.45 -4.96 -22.00
C SER A 61 2.33 -5.12 -20.50
N ILE A 62 1.70 -4.12 -19.86
CA ILE A 62 1.32 -4.15 -18.45
C ILE A 62 -0.14 -3.74 -18.36
N GLN A 63 -0.95 -4.61 -17.81
CA GLN A 63 -2.37 -4.37 -17.67
C GLN A 63 -2.79 -4.58 -16.21
N ILE A 64 -3.30 -3.52 -15.58
CA ILE A 64 -4.00 -3.60 -14.30
C ILE A 64 -5.49 -3.40 -14.60
N SER A 65 -6.33 -4.26 -14.05
CA SER A 65 -7.79 -4.15 -14.23
C SER A 65 -8.27 -2.77 -13.80
N LYS A 66 -9.05 -2.12 -14.66
CA LYS A 66 -9.66 -0.80 -14.37
C LYS A 66 -10.88 -0.90 -13.45
N GLU A 67 -11.37 -2.11 -13.21
CA GLU A 67 -12.56 -2.37 -12.40
C GLU A 67 -12.23 -2.48 -10.90
N ILE A 68 -10.93 -2.46 -10.55
CA ILE A 68 -10.46 -2.62 -9.18
C ILE A 68 -9.70 -1.39 -8.70
N LYS A 69 -9.72 -1.22 -7.40
CA LYS A 69 -8.91 -0.23 -6.71
C LYS A 69 -7.55 -0.83 -6.35
N THR A 70 -6.49 -0.29 -6.90
CA THR A 70 -5.12 -0.72 -6.63
C THR A 70 -4.40 0.33 -5.80
N ALA A 71 -3.65 -0.09 -4.80
CA ALA A 71 -2.80 0.78 -4.00
C ALA A 71 -1.35 0.31 -3.99
N PHE A 72 -0.43 1.28 -4.02
CA PHE A 72 1.00 1.07 -4.02
C PHE A 72 1.64 1.65 -2.76
N LEU A 73 2.36 0.83 -2.00
CA LEU A 73 3.30 1.30 -0.98
C LEU A 73 4.70 1.19 -1.54
N MET A 74 5.26 2.32 -1.93
CA MET A 74 6.64 2.39 -2.41
C MET A 74 7.62 2.52 -1.25
N GLN A 75 8.90 2.20 -1.49
CA GLN A 75 9.96 2.34 -0.51
C GLN A 75 10.05 3.77 0.03
N ASN A 76 9.91 4.76 -0.84
CA ASN A 76 9.79 6.17 -0.48
C ASN A 76 8.39 6.63 -0.89
N PRO A 77 7.45 6.76 0.05
CA PRO A 77 6.10 7.20 -0.25
C PRO A 77 6.10 8.67 -0.69
N ASP A 78 5.33 8.95 -1.73
CA ASP A 78 5.09 10.32 -2.20
C ASP A 78 3.92 10.92 -1.41
N LEU A 79 4.27 11.67 -0.38
CA LEU A 79 3.33 12.38 0.48
C LEU A 79 3.61 13.89 0.41
N ASP A 80 2.55 14.70 0.37
CA ASP A 80 2.69 16.16 0.41
C ASP A 80 3.31 16.60 1.76
N PRO A 81 4.51 17.21 1.77
CA PRO A 81 5.17 17.64 3.01
C PRO A 81 4.41 18.72 3.76
N GLU A 82 3.55 19.49 3.09
CA GLU A 82 2.73 20.53 3.71
C GLU A 82 1.42 20.00 4.30
N ALA A 83 0.99 18.81 3.90
CA ALA A 83 -0.18 18.16 4.46
C ALA A 83 0.05 17.76 5.92
N THR A 84 -1.02 17.71 6.69
CA THR A 84 -1.01 17.10 8.04
C THR A 84 -1.18 15.57 7.95
N ALA A 85 -0.94 14.87 9.06
CA ALA A 85 -1.16 13.42 9.12
C ALA A 85 -2.61 13.05 8.77
N ILE A 86 -3.59 13.80 9.28
CA ILE A 86 -5.00 13.57 8.98
C ILE A 86 -5.32 13.79 7.51
N ASP A 87 -4.74 14.83 6.89
CA ASP A 87 -4.89 15.08 5.46
C ASP A 87 -4.35 13.93 4.63
N ALA A 88 -3.16 13.46 4.96
CA ALA A 88 -2.49 12.39 4.22
C ALA A 88 -3.20 11.04 4.36
N ILE A 89 -3.72 10.70 5.54
CA ILE A 89 -4.43 9.44 5.79
C ILE A 89 -5.76 9.40 5.05
N PHE A 90 -6.53 10.49 5.11
CA PHE A 90 -7.88 10.55 4.54
C PHE A 90 -7.92 11.22 3.15
N ASP A 91 -6.79 11.31 2.46
CA ASP A 91 -6.72 11.72 1.06
C ASP A 91 -7.31 10.62 0.16
N SER A 92 -8.63 10.60 0.11
CA SER A 92 -9.42 9.61 -0.64
C SER A 92 -10.65 10.27 -1.25
N LYS A 93 -11.10 9.74 -2.40
CA LYS A 93 -12.38 10.12 -3.01
C LYS A 93 -13.59 9.41 -2.39
N ASN A 94 -13.35 8.48 -1.46
CA ASN A 94 -14.42 7.75 -0.77
C ASN A 94 -15.20 8.71 0.16
N PRO A 95 -16.52 8.89 -0.05
CA PRO A 95 -17.33 9.80 0.76
C PRO A 95 -17.30 9.48 2.26
N ALA A 96 -17.24 8.21 2.64
CA ALA A 96 -17.15 7.78 4.04
C ALA A 96 -15.84 8.26 4.68
N LEU A 97 -14.69 8.11 3.99
CA LEU A 97 -13.40 8.57 4.48
C LEU A 97 -13.33 10.10 4.56
N GLN A 98 -13.94 10.81 3.61
CA GLN A 98 -14.04 12.27 3.69
C GLN A 98 -14.91 12.74 4.86
N ALA A 99 -15.98 12.01 5.16
CA ALA A 99 -16.83 12.30 6.32
C ALA A 99 -16.10 12.03 7.65
N ILE A 100 -15.36 10.93 7.75
CA ILE A 100 -14.52 10.60 8.90
C ILE A 100 -13.46 11.68 9.11
N ARG A 101 -12.77 12.12 8.05
CA ARG A 101 -11.81 13.22 8.13
C ARG A 101 -12.43 14.47 8.78
N LYS A 102 -13.58 14.92 8.29
CA LYS A 102 -14.29 16.09 8.82
C LYS A 102 -14.70 15.92 10.27
N TYR A 103 -15.09 14.72 10.65
CA TYR A 103 -15.43 14.38 12.02
C TYR A 103 -14.21 14.44 12.94
N GLU A 104 -13.09 13.84 12.53
CA GLU A 104 -11.84 13.88 13.30
C GLU A 104 -11.27 15.31 13.41
N GLU A 105 -11.32 16.11 12.35
CA GLU A 105 -10.95 17.54 12.40
C GLU A 105 -11.80 18.31 13.40
N ALA A 106 -13.12 18.06 13.42
CA ALA A 106 -14.02 18.71 14.36
C ALA A 106 -13.74 18.32 15.82
N LEU A 107 -13.34 17.05 16.06
CA LEU A 107 -12.90 16.59 17.38
C LEU A 107 -11.60 17.28 17.83
N ILE A 108 -10.62 17.40 16.96
CA ILE A 108 -9.34 18.08 17.23
C ILE A 108 -9.60 19.56 17.60
N LEU A 109 -10.48 20.23 16.85
CA LEU A 109 -10.84 21.64 17.08
C LEU A 109 -11.84 21.83 18.22
N ASN A 110 -12.37 20.75 18.80
CA ASN A 110 -13.43 20.77 19.82
C ASN A 110 -14.67 21.58 19.40
N ASP A 111 -15.00 21.57 18.09
CA ASP A 111 -16.16 22.26 17.51
C ASP A 111 -17.42 21.40 17.63
N GLN A 112 -18.20 21.65 18.70
CA GLN A 112 -19.40 20.85 19.01
C GLN A 112 -20.45 20.87 17.90
N ALA A 113 -20.62 21.99 17.19
CA ALA A 113 -21.57 22.09 16.10
C ALA A 113 -21.17 21.23 14.90
N GLN A 114 -19.88 21.25 14.52
CA GLN A 114 -19.35 20.41 13.45
C GLN A 114 -19.29 18.93 13.85
N ILE A 115 -19.00 18.62 15.12
CA ILE A 115 -19.06 17.25 15.63
C ILE A 115 -20.45 16.66 15.40
N GLN A 116 -21.50 17.35 15.87
CA GLN A 116 -22.88 16.87 15.72
C GLN A 116 -23.29 16.72 14.24
N LYS A 117 -22.95 17.70 13.40
CA LYS A 117 -23.21 17.65 11.97
C LYS A 117 -22.54 16.46 11.29
N ASN A 118 -21.28 16.22 11.60
CA ASN A 118 -20.52 15.15 10.97
C ASN A 118 -20.90 13.77 11.54
N MET A 119 -21.35 13.66 12.79
CA MET A 119 -21.96 12.44 13.32
C MET A 119 -23.17 11.99 12.50
N LEU A 120 -24.09 12.92 12.18
CA LEU A 120 -25.24 12.62 11.32
C LEU A 120 -24.81 12.16 9.94
N LEU A 121 -23.76 12.76 9.38
CA LEU A 121 -23.23 12.34 8.09
C LEU A 121 -22.62 10.94 8.15
N LEU A 122 -21.92 10.57 9.22
CA LEU A 122 -21.39 9.22 9.45
C LEU A 122 -22.51 8.19 9.60
N ASP A 123 -23.63 8.56 10.29
CA ASP A 123 -24.82 7.72 10.40
C ASP A 123 -25.44 7.46 9.02
N ASP A 124 -25.64 8.51 8.23
CA ASP A 124 -26.23 8.42 6.87
C ASP A 124 -25.37 7.56 5.94
N LEU A 125 -24.07 7.65 6.04
CA LEU A 125 -23.11 6.88 5.23
C LEU A 125 -22.81 5.49 5.82
N LYS A 126 -23.33 5.16 7.02
CA LYS A 126 -23.01 3.94 7.77
C LYS A 126 -21.51 3.74 7.94
N ALA A 127 -20.81 4.82 8.26
CA ALA A 127 -19.34 4.89 8.23
C ALA A 127 -18.67 4.63 9.58
N TRP A 128 -19.41 4.34 10.65
CA TRP A 128 -18.85 4.12 12.00
C TRP A 128 -17.91 2.93 12.09
N ASP A 129 -18.20 1.84 11.38
CA ASP A 129 -17.29 0.67 11.36
C ASP A 129 -15.97 1.02 10.67
N ILE A 130 -16.02 1.85 9.61
CA ILE A 130 -14.82 2.33 8.90
C ILE A 130 -14.02 3.28 9.80
N GLU A 131 -14.72 4.15 10.54
CA GLU A 131 -14.10 5.07 11.51
C GLU A 131 -13.38 4.30 12.62
N ALA A 132 -14.05 3.33 13.24
CA ALA A 132 -13.49 2.50 14.30
C ALA A 132 -12.26 1.71 13.79
N LYS A 133 -12.34 1.13 12.60
CA LYS A 133 -11.23 0.44 11.94
C LYS A 133 -10.07 1.38 11.63
N SER A 134 -10.36 2.60 11.18
CA SER A 134 -9.34 3.61 10.90
C SER A 134 -8.57 3.98 12.17
N LYS A 135 -9.27 4.15 13.29
CA LYS A 135 -8.65 4.40 14.60
C LYS A 135 -7.79 3.24 15.07
N GLU A 136 -8.27 2.01 14.89
CA GLU A 136 -7.47 0.82 15.22
C GLU A 136 -6.16 0.79 14.42
N ILE A 137 -6.23 0.99 13.10
CA ILE A 137 -5.05 0.99 12.23
C ILE A 137 -4.07 2.09 12.66
N MET A 138 -4.54 3.31 12.90
CA MET A 138 -3.70 4.41 13.36
C MET A 138 -3.04 4.11 14.70
N TYR A 139 -3.79 3.55 15.65
CA TYR A 139 -3.28 3.15 16.95
C TYR A 139 -2.18 2.08 16.82
N LYS A 140 -2.44 1.02 16.05
CA LYS A 140 -1.49 -0.09 15.81
C LYS A 140 -0.20 0.38 15.13
N LEU A 141 -0.29 1.36 14.24
CA LEU A 141 0.87 1.95 13.56
C LEU A 141 1.49 3.14 14.34
N LYS A 142 1.03 3.38 15.58
CA LYS A 142 1.53 4.44 16.48
C LYS A 142 1.51 5.84 15.84
N ILE A 143 0.45 6.14 15.11
CA ILE A 143 0.18 7.47 14.56
C ILE A 143 -0.69 8.21 15.58
N THR A 144 -0.07 9.09 16.37
CA THR A 144 -0.71 9.72 17.52
C THR A 144 -0.96 11.22 17.35
N ASN A 145 -0.17 11.89 16.52
CA ASN A 145 -0.30 13.33 16.27
C ASN A 145 -0.86 13.60 14.88
N MET A 146 -2.18 13.79 14.80
CA MET A 146 -2.90 13.98 13.55
C MET A 146 -2.66 15.34 12.89
N GLU A 147 -2.23 16.34 13.67
CA GLU A 147 -1.94 17.71 13.19
C GLU A 147 -0.47 17.88 12.75
N GLN A 148 0.38 16.86 12.98
CA GLN A 148 1.78 16.93 12.60
C GLN A 148 1.91 17.01 11.07
N LYS A 149 2.69 18.00 10.59
CA LYS A 149 3.02 18.10 9.16
C LYS A 149 3.91 16.94 8.71
N VAL A 150 3.59 16.36 7.58
CA VAL A 150 4.34 15.25 6.97
C VAL A 150 5.82 15.59 6.79
N GLY A 151 6.15 16.81 6.34
CA GLY A 151 7.51 17.26 6.15
C GLY A 151 8.37 17.30 7.42
N THR A 152 7.74 17.27 8.62
CA THR A 152 8.44 17.24 9.92
C THR A 152 8.61 15.82 10.46
N MET A 153 8.05 14.82 9.79
CA MET A 153 8.10 13.42 10.19
C MET A 153 9.41 12.78 9.78
N SER A 154 9.90 11.82 10.57
CA SER A 154 10.96 10.92 10.13
C SER A 154 10.50 10.04 8.96
N GLY A 155 11.44 9.51 8.17
CA GLY A 155 11.11 8.61 7.06
C GLY A 155 10.30 7.39 7.50
N GLY A 156 10.59 6.84 8.70
CA GLY A 156 9.81 5.75 9.27
C GLY A 156 8.37 6.16 9.64
N GLN A 157 8.17 7.37 10.16
CA GLN A 157 6.83 7.89 10.42
C GLN A 157 6.04 8.11 9.13
N GLN A 158 6.67 8.67 8.09
CA GLN A 158 6.05 8.85 6.79
C GLN A 158 5.64 7.50 6.16
N LYS A 159 6.48 6.48 6.29
CA LYS A 159 6.17 5.15 5.78
C LYS A 159 5.01 4.50 6.52
N ARG A 160 4.95 4.62 7.85
CA ARG A 160 3.78 4.14 8.63
C ARG A 160 2.50 4.90 8.27
N LEU A 161 2.59 6.20 8.03
CA LEU A 161 1.48 7.03 7.59
C LEU A 161 0.94 6.58 6.22
N ALA A 162 1.83 6.33 5.26
CA ALA A 162 1.47 5.82 3.94
C ALA A 162 0.84 4.42 4.01
N LEU A 163 1.37 3.54 4.86
CA LEU A 163 0.80 2.22 5.12
C LEU A 163 -0.61 2.33 5.72
N ALA A 164 -0.80 3.19 6.73
CA ALA A 164 -2.11 3.43 7.33
C ALA A 164 -3.14 3.90 6.29
N ARG A 165 -2.78 4.88 5.46
CA ARG A 165 -3.63 5.39 4.37
C ARG A 165 -4.11 4.25 3.46
N ILE A 166 -3.19 3.38 3.04
CA ILE A 166 -3.51 2.26 2.15
C ILE A 166 -4.45 1.26 2.83
N LEU A 167 -4.19 0.89 4.09
CA LEU A 167 -5.00 -0.08 4.83
C LEU A 167 -6.41 0.47 5.12
N ILE A 168 -6.53 1.76 5.43
CA ILE A 168 -7.81 2.44 5.70
C ILE A 168 -8.64 2.57 4.41
N ASP A 169 -7.98 2.82 3.28
CA ASP A 169 -8.65 3.00 1.99
C ASP A 169 -9.15 1.69 1.36
N GLU A 170 -8.77 0.54 1.93
CA GLU A 170 -9.22 -0.82 1.55
C GLU A 170 -9.24 -1.09 0.04
N PRO A 171 -8.09 -1.06 -0.64
CA PRO A 171 -8.03 -1.40 -2.05
C PRO A 171 -8.28 -2.90 -2.27
N ASP A 172 -8.71 -3.25 -3.49
CA ASP A 172 -8.86 -4.64 -3.91
C ASP A 172 -7.52 -5.34 -4.12
N PHE A 173 -6.50 -4.57 -4.52
CA PHE A 173 -5.17 -5.06 -4.83
C PHE A 173 -4.08 -4.20 -4.18
N PHE A 174 -3.26 -4.82 -3.36
CA PHE A 174 -2.13 -4.21 -2.68
C PHE A 174 -0.83 -4.56 -3.38
N ILE A 175 0.00 -3.56 -3.66
CA ILE A 175 1.37 -3.72 -4.15
C ILE A 175 2.30 -3.04 -3.15
N LEU A 176 3.06 -3.84 -2.39
CA LEU A 176 3.82 -3.36 -1.24
C LEU A 176 5.33 -3.59 -1.44
N ASP A 177 6.12 -2.52 -1.31
CA ASP A 177 7.59 -2.58 -1.31
C ASP A 177 8.14 -2.49 0.12
N GLU A 178 8.62 -3.63 0.64
CA GLU A 178 9.18 -3.77 1.98
C GLU A 178 8.27 -3.18 3.09
N PRO A 179 7.04 -3.68 3.27
CA PRO A 179 6.06 -3.08 4.18
C PRO A 179 6.46 -3.19 5.66
N THR A 180 7.33 -4.12 6.03
CA THR A 180 7.80 -4.32 7.41
C THR A 180 8.94 -3.38 7.80
N ASN A 181 9.59 -2.71 6.83
CA ASN A 181 10.66 -1.78 7.14
C ASN A 181 10.16 -0.61 7.99
N HIS A 182 10.91 -0.27 9.04
CA HIS A 182 10.59 0.78 10.02
C HIS A 182 9.39 0.47 10.93
N LEU A 183 8.94 -0.78 10.97
CA LEU A 183 7.96 -1.27 11.94
C LEU A 183 8.71 -1.97 13.09
N ASP A 184 8.20 -1.83 14.30
CA ASP A 184 8.64 -2.68 15.42
C ASP A 184 7.91 -4.03 15.41
N LEU A 185 8.32 -4.93 16.30
CA LEU A 185 7.80 -6.29 16.31
C LEU A 185 6.28 -6.36 16.48
N ASP A 186 5.73 -5.55 17.40
CA ASP A 186 4.28 -5.55 17.64
C ASP A 186 3.48 -5.11 16.41
N MET A 187 4.01 -4.13 15.67
CA MET A 187 3.41 -3.67 14.41
C MET A 187 3.51 -4.74 13.33
N ILE A 188 4.65 -5.43 13.22
CA ILE A 188 4.86 -6.50 12.24
C ILE A 188 3.89 -7.65 12.52
N GLU A 189 3.79 -8.12 13.75
CA GLU A 189 2.88 -9.20 14.13
C GLU A 189 1.41 -8.84 13.84
N TRP A 190 1.01 -7.62 14.16
CA TRP A 190 -0.33 -7.14 13.83
C TRP A 190 -0.57 -7.06 12.31
N LEU A 191 0.40 -6.56 11.54
CA LEU A 191 0.28 -6.45 10.08
C LEU A 191 0.21 -7.84 9.42
N GLU A 192 0.99 -8.81 9.92
CA GLU A 192 0.90 -10.22 9.51
C GLU A 192 -0.52 -10.75 9.68
N GLU A 193 -1.09 -10.58 10.88
CA GLU A 193 -2.44 -11.05 11.16
C GLU A 193 -3.50 -10.34 10.29
N TYR A 194 -3.33 -9.03 10.08
CA TYR A 194 -4.22 -8.24 9.24
C TYR A 194 -4.22 -8.73 7.80
N LEU A 195 -3.03 -8.87 7.20
CA LEU A 195 -2.90 -9.29 5.80
C LEU A 195 -3.21 -10.77 5.60
N ALA A 196 -2.94 -11.64 6.58
CA ALA A 196 -3.24 -13.06 6.50
C ALA A 196 -4.75 -13.36 6.52
N LYS A 197 -5.50 -12.67 7.38
CA LYS A 197 -6.95 -12.89 7.56
C LYS A 197 -7.82 -12.27 6.46
N SER A 198 -7.34 -11.22 5.80
CA SER A 198 -8.11 -10.52 4.78
C SER A 198 -8.18 -11.31 3.47
N SER A 199 -9.30 -11.19 2.76
CA SER A 199 -9.51 -11.79 1.42
C SER A 199 -8.91 -10.96 0.28
N LEU A 200 -7.99 -10.04 0.60
CA LEU A 200 -7.34 -9.14 -0.35
C LEU A 200 -6.43 -9.88 -1.33
N THR A 201 -6.14 -9.23 -2.44
CA THR A 201 -5.09 -9.65 -3.37
C THR A 201 -3.81 -8.85 -3.07
N LEU A 202 -2.67 -9.52 -3.03
CA LEU A 202 -1.42 -8.94 -2.59
C LEU A 202 -0.27 -9.32 -3.52
N PHE A 203 0.52 -8.33 -3.93
CA PHE A 203 1.84 -8.52 -4.50
C PHE A 203 2.87 -7.75 -3.66
N MET A 204 3.82 -8.45 -3.09
CA MET A 204 4.70 -7.88 -2.09
C MET A 204 6.15 -8.21 -2.35
N VAL A 205 7.03 -7.22 -2.17
CA VAL A 205 8.47 -7.41 -2.07
C VAL A 205 8.87 -7.33 -0.61
N THR A 206 9.53 -8.35 -0.10
CA THR A 206 10.12 -8.32 1.24
C THR A 206 11.27 -9.31 1.38
N HIS A 207 12.15 -9.07 2.36
CA HIS A 207 13.21 -9.99 2.77
C HIS A 207 12.88 -10.74 4.05
N ASP A 208 11.77 -10.41 4.70
CA ASP A 208 11.33 -11.05 5.94
C ASP A 208 10.62 -12.38 5.63
N ARG A 209 11.36 -13.49 5.78
CA ARG A 209 10.85 -14.83 5.49
C ARG A 209 9.71 -15.25 6.42
N TYR A 210 9.75 -14.85 7.69
CA TYR A 210 8.69 -15.19 8.64
C TYR A 210 7.37 -14.52 8.25
N PHE A 211 7.48 -13.26 7.83
CA PHE A 211 6.33 -12.51 7.31
C PHE A 211 5.75 -13.16 6.05
N LEU A 212 6.61 -13.58 5.12
CA LEU A 212 6.20 -14.26 3.89
C LEU A 212 5.40 -15.52 4.16
N ASP A 213 5.93 -16.41 5.01
CA ASP A 213 5.35 -17.73 5.29
C ASP A 213 3.95 -17.62 5.93
N LYS A 214 3.68 -16.54 6.65
CA LYS A 214 2.38 -16.30 7.28
C LYS A 214 1.36 -15.62 6.37
N VAL A 215 1.80 -14.73 5.48
CA VAL A 215 0.93 -13.86 4.71
C VAL A 215 0.71 -14.34 3.29
N CYS A 216 1.75 -14.87 2.62
CA CYS A 216 1.70 -15.23 1.21
C CYS A 216 1.44 -16.72 1.01
N ASN A 217 0.75 -17.04 -0.07
CA ASN A 217 0.49 -18.42 -0.49
C ASN A 217 1.32 -18.83 -1.72
N GLU A 218 2.07 -17.90 -2.29
CA GLU A 218 2.92 -18.11 -3.45
C GLU A 218 4.18 -17.24 -3.34
N ILE A 219 5.32 -17.79 -3.73
CA ILE A 219 6.61 -17.09 -3.73
C ILE A 219 7.19 -17.18 -5.13
N ILE A 220 7.59 -16.05 -5.67
CA ILE A 220 8.28 -15.91 -6.96
C ILE A 220 9.66 -15.33 -6.70
N GLU A 221 10.67 -15.89 -7.34
CA GLU A 221 12.05 -15.38 -7.25
C GLU A 221 12.44 -14.66 -8.54
N LEU A 222 13.03 -13.47 -8.40
CA LEU A 222 13.70 -12.79 -9.51
C LEU A 222 15.19 -13.11 -9.47
N GLU A 223 15.61 -14.05 -10.30
CA GLU A 223 17.00 -14.50 -10.41
C GLU A 223 17.47 -14.49 -11.87
N GLY A 224 18.70 -14.01 -12.11
CA GLY A 224 19.26 -13.95 -13.47
C GLY A 224 18.44 -13.11 -14.45
N GLY A 225 17.61 -12.18 -13.95
CA GLY A 225 16.72 -11.36 -14.78
C GLY A 225 15.44 -12.07 -15.25
N LYS A 226 15.11 -13.22 -14.66
CA LYS A 226 13.90 -14.02 -14.94
C LYS A 226 13.09 -14.22 -13.65
N LEU A 227 11.77 -14.41 -13.79
CA LEU A 227 10.91 -14.86 -12.71
C LEU A 227 10.86 -16.39 -12.67
N ILE A 228 11.07 -16.95 -11.48
CA ILE A 228 11.07 -18.39 -11.20
C ILE A 228 10.08 -18.63 -10.06
N ASN A 229 9.19 -19.61 -10.22
CA ASN A 229 8.24 -20.06 -9.19
C ASN A 229 8.85 -21.17 -8.35
#